data_f5e762fd80c2aad82c0e39071908d11d
#
_entry.id   f5e762fd80c2aad82c0e39071908d11d
#
_cell.length_a   1.000
_cell.length_b   1.000
_cell.length_c   1.000
_cell.angle_alpha   90.00
_cell.angle_beta   90.00
_cell.angle_gamma   90.00
#
_symmetry.space_group_name_H-M   'P 1'
#
loop_
_entity.id
_entity.type
_entity.pdbx_description
1 polymer ?
#
loop_
_entity_poly.entity_id
_entity_poly.type
_entity_poly.pdbx_seq_one_letter_code
_entity_poly.pdbx_strand_id
1 'polypeptide(L)'
;MNEPEKNEGVTFSFDSSAEDFYEAACAVDRKNRSETRRNLESAALVIVFFMYLPPQNLLHWAMLALCVAIGLLLWKYPDYTNRKFAERKAAASPRFEMTVTDEKLEFHDGQSRETIRFEEGGAVYHYHGVLAVNWDKNRLVAIPLSRLDEETAGKLTALLKSGLGERYETVSDKRNAGGLFFRKKS
;
A
#
# COMPACT_ATOMS: atom_id res chain seq x y z
N MET A 1 38.67 19.20 -8.98
CA MET A 1 37.79 18.05 -9.30
C MET A 1 37.27 17.62 -7.93
N ASN A 2 36.10 18.11 -7.51
CA ASN A 2 35.52 17.70 -6.25
C ASN A 2 34.90 16.32 -6.47
N GLU A 3 35.40 15.31 -5.79
CA GLU A 3 34.70 14.03 -5.66
C GLU A 3 33.30 14.33 -5.09
N PRO A 4 32.23 13.74 -5.67
CA PRO A 4 30.91 13.88 -5.06
C PRO A 4 30.98 13.27 -3.67
N GLU A 5 30.60 14.05 -2.67
CA GLU A 5 30.43 13.59 -1.30
C GLU A 5 29.54 12.32 -1.37
N LYS A 6 30.19 11.20 -1.05
CA LYS A 6 29.52 9.90 -0.96
C LYS A 6 28.57 10.01 0.19
N ASN A 7 27.26 10.21 -0.11
CA ASN A 7 26.24 10.32 0.91
C ASN A 7 26.35 9.12 1.85
N GLU A 8 26.67 9.39 3.11
CA GLU A 8 26.77 8.36 4.15
C GLU A 8 25.39 7.70 4.27
N GLY A 9 25.36 6.38 4.06
CA GLY A 9 24.14 5.61 4.18
C GLY A 9 23.56 5.71 5.60
N VAL A 10 22.24 5.65 5.71
CA VAL A 10 21.54 5.66 6.99
C VAL A 10 21.24 4.23 7.41
N THR A 11 21.74 3.83 8.59
CA THR A 11 21.46 2.52 9.19
C THR A 11 20.54 2.70 10.40
N PHE A 12 19.48 1.91 10.45
CA PHE A 12 18.50 1.95 11.54
C PHE A 12 17.86 0.58 11.73
N SER A 13 17.28 0.36 12.89
CA SER A 13 16.48 -0.84 13.18
C SER A 13 15.09 -0.45 13.63
N PHE A 14 14.10 -1.24 13.24
CA PHE A 14 12.70 -1.01 13.58
C PHE A 14 11.94 -2.31 13.68
N ASP A 15 10.84 -2.26 14.44
CA ASP A 15 9.87 -3.34 14.51
C ASP A 15 8.64 -2.92 13.72
N SER A 16 8.11 -3.81 12.88
CA SER A 16 6.89 -3.56 12.13
C SER A 16 5.74 -4.35 12.73
N SER A 17 4.66 -3.67 13.05
CA SER A 17 3.43 -4.31 13.53
C SER A 17 2.57 -4.80 12.36
N ALA A 18 1.56 -5.61 12.67
CA ALA A 18 0.57 -6.01 11.67
C ALA A 18 -0.17 -4.82 11.06
N GLU A 19 -0.39 -3.73 11.84
CA GLU A 19 -1.01 -2.51 11.32
C GLU A 19 -0.11 -1.80 10.31
N ASP A 20 1.22 -1.72 10.56
CA ASP A 20 2.17 -1.13 9.61
C ASP A 20 2.19 -1.89 8.28
N PHE A 21 2.18 -3.24 8.34
CA PHE A 21 2.08 -4.07 7.13
C PHE A 21 0.72 -3.94 6.44
N TYR A 22 -0.35 -3.77 7.21
CA TYR A 22 -1.68 -3.53 6.63
C TYR A 22 -1.73 -2.20 5.88
N GLU A 23 -1.24 -1.11 6.47
CA GLU A 23 -1.16 0.21 5.81
C GLU A 23 -0.27 0.15 4.55
N ALA A 24 0.87 -0.54 4.63
CA ALA A 24 1.74 -0.75 3.48
C ALA A 24 1.04 -1.55 2.36
N ALA A 25 0.33 -2.62 2.69
CA ALA A 25 -0.44 -3.41 1.72
C ALA A 25 -1.57 -2.59 1.10
N CYS A 26 -2.25 -1.76 1.89
CA CYS A 26 -3.27 -0.83 1.39
C CYS A 26 -2.69 0.21 0.41
N ALA A 27 -1.49 0.75 0.68
CA ALA A 27 -0.81 1.67 -0.21
C ALA A 27 -0.54 1.04 -1.59
N VAL A 28 0.03 -0.17 -1.58
CA VAL A 28 0.33 -0.94 -2.80
C VAL A 28 -0.96 -1.31 -3.56
N ASP A 29 -1.99 -1.79 -2.86
CA ASP A 29 -3.26 -2.16 -3.47
C ASP A 29 -3.94 -0.94 -4.14
N ARG A 30 -3.92 0.22 -3.50
CA ARG A 30 -4.47 1.46 -4.06
C ARG A 30 -3.76 1.91 -5.32
N LYS A 31 -2.45 1.73 -5.38
CA LYS A 31 -1.67 2.10 -6.56
C LYS A 31 -1.83 1.10 -7.71
N ASN A 32 -1.83 -0.20 -7.39
CA ASN A 32 -1.90 -1.25 -8.39
C ASN A 32 -3.33 -1.51 -8.90
N ARG A 33 -4.35 -1.25 -8.08
CA ARG A 33 -5.74 -1.37 -8.53
C ARG A 33 -6.12 -0.17 -9.37
N SER A 34 -6.29 -0.39 -10.64
CA SER A 34 -6.92 0.57 -11.54
C SER A 34 -8.34 0.89 -11.01
N GLU A 35 -8.56 2.14 -10.58
CA GLU A 35 -9.89 2.64 -10.18
C GLU A 35 -10.92 2.38 -11.29
N THR A 36 -10.48 2.47 -12.55
CA THR A 36 -11.29 2.22 -13.73
C THR A 36 -11.81 0.78 -13.75
N ARG A 37 -10.96 -0.21 -13.44
CA ARG A 37 -11.37 -1.61 -13.42
C ARG A 37 -12.40 -1.87 -12.33
N ARG A 38 -12.17 -1.36 -11.11
CA ARG A 38 -13.12 -1.50 -9.98
C ARG A 38 -14.45 -0.83 -10.27
N ASN A 39 -14.42 0.36 -10.88
CA ASN A 39 -15.63 1.08 -11.25
C ASN A 39 -16.39 0.34 -12.35
N LEU A 40 -15.70 -0.27 -13.30
CA LEU A 40 -16.30 -1.08 -14.35
C LEU A 40 -16.95 -2.36 -13.79
N GLU A 41 -16.26 -3.08 -12.90
CA GLU A 41 -16.79 -4.26 -12.22
C GLU A 41 -18.06 -3.91 -11.40
N SER A 42 -18.02 -2.78 -10.67
CA SER A 42 -19.17 -2.29 -9.91
C SER A 42 -20.33 -1.85 -10.80
N ALA A 43 -20.04 -1.15 -11.90
CA ALA A 43 -21.06 -0.73 -12.86
C ALA A 43 -21.73 -1.92 -13.55
N ALA A 44 -20.94 -2.94 -13.95
CA ALA A 44 -21.48 -4.17 -14.52
C ALA A 44 -22.42 -4.88 -13.54
N LEU A 45 -22.03 -4.98 -12.25
CA LEU A 45 -22.87 -5.59 -11.22
C LEU A 45 -24.19 -4.84 -11.02
N VAL A 46 -24.13 -3.50 -11.04
CA VAL A 46 -25.33 -2.63 -10.93
C VAL A 46 -26.24 -2.86 -12.14
N ILE A 47 -25.71 -2.91 -13.35
CA ILE A 47 -26.52 -3.19 -14.57
C ILE A 47 -27.22 -4.54 -14.45
N VAL A 48 -26.48 -5.60 -14.09
CA VAL A 48 -27.03 -6.95 -13.89
C VAL A 48 -28.13 -6.91 -12.83
N PHE A 49 -27.90 -6.22 -11.69
CA PHE A 49 -28.90 -6.09 -10.65
C PHE A 49 -30.22 -5.46 -11.18
N PHE A 50 -30.15 -4.38 -11.96
CA PHE A 50 -31.31 -3.74 -12.54
C PHE A 50 -32.03 -4.59 -13.60
N MET A 51 -31.32 -5.45 -14.32
CA MET A 51 -31.95 -6.38 -15.30
C MET A 51 -32.91 -7.37 -14.65
N TYR A 52 -32.73 -7.69 -13.36
CA TYR A 52 -33.59 -8.59 -12.60
C TYR A 52 -34.69 -7.88 -11.79
N LEU A 53 -34.86 -6.56 -11.96
CA LEU A 53 -35.93 -5.80 -11.34
C LEU A 53 -37.04 -5.46 -12.33
N PRO A 54 -38.35 -5.55 -11.92
CA PRO A 54 -38.86 -6.17 -10.68
C PRO A 54 -38.77 -7.70 -10.72
N PRO A 55 -38.55 -8.36 -9.57
CA PRO A 55 -38.45 -9.82 -9.55
C PRO A 55 -39.80 -10.48 -9.80
N GLN A 56 -39.89 -11.31 -10.83
CA GLN A 56 -41.12 -11.96 -11.25
C GLN A 56 -41.25 -13.41 -10.80
N ASN A 57 -40.11 -14.02 -10.40
CA ASN A 57 -40.06 -15.41 -9.98
C ASN A 57 -38.91 -15.66 -8.97
N LEU A 58 -38.87 -16.86 -8.40
CA LEU A 58 -37.85 -17.23 -7.41
C LEU A 58 -36.42 -17.11 -7.96
N LEU A 59 -36.21 -17.36 -9.26
CA LEU A 59 -34.89 -17.25 -9.90
C LEU A 59 -34.40 -15.79 -9.89
N HIS A 60 -35.28 -14.83 -10.17
CA HIS A 60 -34.93 -13.40 -10.10
C HIS A 60 -34.51 -12.98 -8.68
N TRP A 61 -35.22 -13.45 -7.66
CA TRP A 61 -34.83 -13.21 -6.26
C TRP A 61 -33.46 -13.81 -5.93
N ALA A 62 -33.20 -15.04 -6.39
CA ALA A 62 -31.89 -15.67 -6.19
C ALA A 62 -30.77 -14.89 -6.87
N MET A 63 -30.97 -14.39 -8.09
CA MET A 63 -30.01 -13.58 -8.83
C MET A 63 -29.73 -12.23 -8.15
N LEU A 64 -30.75 -11.56 -7.64
CA LEU A 64 -30.60 -10.32 -6.88
C LEU A 64 -29.79 -10.55 -5.60
N ALA A 65 -30.08 -11.61 -4.85
CA ALA A 65 -29.31 -11.99 -3.66
C ALA A 65 -27.85 -12.30 -4.01
N LEU A 66 -27.59 -12.99 -5.12
CA LEU A 66 -26.25 -13.29 -5.60
C LEU A 66 -25.48 -12.00 -5.97
N CYS A 67 -26.13 -11.05 -6.66
CA CYS A 67 -25.52 -9.76 -6.98
C CYS A 67 -25.09 -9.00 -5.72
N VAL A 68 -25.96 -8.95 -4.69
CA VAL A 68 -25.64 -8.33 -3.41
C VAL A 68 -24.47 -9.04 -2.72
N ALA A 69 -24.47 -10.37 -2.69
CA ALA A 69 -23.40 -11.15 -2.09
C ALA A 69 -22.05 -10.91 -2.79
N ILE A 70 -22.03 -10.91 -4.13
CA ILE A 70 -20.83 -10.59 -4.92
C ILE A 70 -20.35 -9.15 -4.63
N GLY A 71 -21.27 -8.18 -4.58
CA GLY A 71 -20.95 -6.78 -4.27
C GLY A 71 -20.28 -6.64 -2.89
N LEU A 72 -20.81 -7.31 -1.87
CA LEU A 72 -20.23 -7.33 -0.52
C LEU A 72 -18.84 -8.01 -0.51
N LEU A 73 -18.67 -9.09 -1.26
CA LEU A 73 -17.38 -9.76 -1.41
C LEU A 73 -16.36 -8.85 -2.08
N LEU A 74 -16.70 -8.23 -3.21
CA LEU A 74 -15.79 -7.30 -3.92
C LEU A 74 -15.37 -6.13 -3.04
N TRP A 75 -16.25 -5.69 -2.14
CA TRP A 75 -15.96 -4.57 -1.23
C TRP A 75 -15.09 -4.98 -0.02
N LYS A 76 -15.38 -6.13 0.60
CA LYS A 76 -14.74 -6.58 1.83
C LYS A 76 -13.49 -7.44 1.62
N TYR A 77 -13.41 -8.14 0.50
CA TYR A 77 -12.35 -9.09 0.22
C TYR A 77 -10.93 -8.50 0.23
N PRO A 78 -10.68 -7.29 -0.34
CA PRO A 78 -9.35 -6.70 -0.30
C PRO A 78 -8.88 -6.38 1.12
N ASP A 79 -9.76 -5.83 1.94
CA ASP A 79 -9.48 -5.50 3.34
C ASP A 79 -9.12 -6.76 4.13
N TYR A 80 -9.90 -7.81 3.97
CA TYR A 80 -9.64 -9.10 4.60
C TYR A 80 -8.33 -9.74 4.17
N THR A 81 -8.00 -9.70 2.88
CA THR A 81 -6.75 -10.28 2.35
C THR A 81 -5.53 -9.49 2.82
N ASN A 82 -5.61 -8.15 2.84
CA ASN A 82 -4.54 -7.29 3.32
C ASN A 82 -4.28 -7.50 4.81
N ARG A 83 -5.33 -7.66 5.65
CA ARG A 83 -5.18 -7.98 7.07
C ARG A 83 -4.51 -9.32 7.30
N LYS A 84 -4.96 -10.38 6.62
CA LYS A 84 -4.33 -11.70 6.73
C LYS A 84 -2.87 -11.71 6.26
N PHE A 85 -2.57 -10.98 5.20
CA PHE A 85 -1.20 -10.80 4.73
C PHE A 85 -0.35 -10.11 5.80
N ALA A 86 -0.84 -9.01 6.36
CA ALA A 86 -0.17 -8.22 7.38
C ALA A 86 0.13 -9.03 8.65
N GLU A 87 -0.86 -9.78 9.16
CA GLU A 87 -0.69 -10.66 10.32
C GLU A 87 0.40 -11.71 10.09
N ARG A 88 0.41 -12.35 8.90
CA ARG A 88 1.42 -13.36 8.57
C ARG A 88 2.82 -12.76 8.47
N LYS A 89 2.97 -11.57 7.87
CA LYS A 89 4.24 -10.88 7.73
C LYS A 89 4.79 -10.44 9.09
N ALA A 90 3.98 -9.83 9.92
CA ALA A 90 4.36 -9.41 11.27
C ALA A 90 4.78 -10.60 12.15
N ALA A 91 4.13 -11.75 12.01
CA ALA A 91 4.49 -12.95 12.75
C ALA A 91 5.81 -13.59 12.28
N ALA A 92 6.16 -13.42 10.98
CA ALA A 92 7.36 -14.02 10.40
C ALA A 92 8.63 -13.21 10.69
N SER A 93 8.54 -11.87 10.73
CA SER A 93 9.72 -11.00 10.83
C SER A 93 9.38 -9.75 11.66
N PRO A 94 9.42 -9.85 13.00
CA PRO A 94 9.02 -8.74 13.87
C PRO A 94 10.03 -7.58 13.88
N ARG A 95 11.31 -7.84 13.60
CA ARG A 95 12.38 -6.84 13.66
C ARG A 95 13.19 -6.84 12.38
N PHE A 96 13.45 -5.63 11.89
CA PHE A 96 14.26 -5.38 10.70
C PHE A 96 15.44 -4.48 11.05
N GLU A 97 16.58 -4.77 10.46
CA GLU A 97 17.73 -3.89 10.40
C GLU A 97 17.91 -3.46 8.94
N MET A 98 18.03 -2.17 8.70
CA MET A 98 18.05 -1.62 7.35
C MET A 98 19.17 -0.61 7.20
N THR A 99 19.87 -0.68 6.06
CA THR A 99 20.82 0.33 5.63
C THR A 99 20.41 0.84 4.26
N VAL A 100 20.23 2.15 4.14
CA VAL A 100 19.83 2.82 2.89
C VAL A 100 20.95 3.74 2.44
N THR A 101 21.34 3.60 1.19
CA THR A 101 22.27 4.49 0.49
C THR A 101 21.60 5.10 -0.72
N ASP A 102 22.28 5.92 -1.48
CA ASP A 102 21.77 6.54 -2.71
C ASP A 102 21.44 5.54 -3.82
N GLU A 103 22.08 4.35 -3.80
CA GLU A 103 21.98 3.38 -4.89
C GLU A 103 21.24 2.10 -4.50
N LYS A 104 21.20 1.79 -3.20
CA LYS A 104 20.70 0.49 -2.72
C LYS A 104 20.07 0.58 -1.34
N LEU A 105 19.27 -0.43 -1.07
CA LEU A 105 18.68 -0.71 0.21
C LEU A 105 19.09 -2.12 0.63
N GLU A 106 19.71 -2.24 1.78
CA GLU A 106 20.05 -3.52 2.40
C GLU A 106 19.13 -3.73 3.60
N PHE A 107 18.49 -4.88 3.69
CA PHE A 107 17.71 -5.21 4.85
C PHE A 107 18.02 -6.62 5.37
N HIS A 108 17.88 -6.75 6.68
CA HIS A 108 18.08 -7.98 7.40
C HIS A 108 16.88 -8.22 8.30
N ASP A 109 16.24 -9.37 8.15
CA ASP A 109 15.03 -9.76 8.91
C ASP A 109 15.32 -10.78 10.03
N GLY A 110 16.61 -10.89 10.42
CA GLY A 110 17.05 -11.88 11.42
C GLY A 110 17.37 -13.25 10.83
N GLN A 111 16.90 -13.58 9.64
CA GLN A 111 17.13 -14.87 8.97
C GLN A 111 17.88 -14.71 7.64
N SER A 112 17.56 -13.68 6.88
CA SER A 112 18.15 -13.40 5.57
C SER A 112 18.69 -11.98 5.51
N ARG A 113 19.71 -11.78 4.70
CA ARG A 113 20.19 -10.46 4.30
C ARG A 113 19.95 -10.29 2.82
N GLU A 114 19.17 -9.30 2.46
CA GLU A 114 18.87 -9.00 1.08
C GLU A 114 19.36 -7.59 0.73
N THR A 115 19.93 -7.47 -0.47
CA THR A 115 20.35 -6.18 -1.02
C THR A 115 19.52 -5.91 -2.26
N ILE A 116 18.92 -4.75 -2.30
CA ILE A 116 18.05 -4.30 -3.38
C ILE A 116 18.66 -3.05 -3.98
N ARG A 117 19.01 -3.09 -5.27
CA ARG A 117 19.49 -1.93 -5.99
C ARG A 117 18.32 -1.14 -6.56
N PHE A 118 18.38 0.16 -6.46
CA PHE A 118 17.31 1.01 -6.99
C PHE A 118 17.13 0.88 -8.51
N GLU A 119 18.17 0.50 -9.24
CA GLU A 119 18.12 0.23 -10.67
C GLU A 119 17.28 -1.01 -11.05
N GLU A 120 17.18 -2.00 -10.16
CA GLU A 120 16.50 -3.27 -10.42
C GLU A 120 14.98 -3.16 -10.44
N GLY A 121 14.43 -2.00 -10.16
CA GLY A 121 12.99 -1.74 -10.12
C GLY A 121 12.48 -1.46 -8.71
N GLY A 122 11.22 -1.74 -8.46
CA GLY A 122 10.54 -1.47 -7.21
C GLY A 122 10.02 -0.05 -7.07
N ALA A 123 9.18 0.17 -6.08
CA ALA A 123 8.61 1.47 -5.76
C ALA A 123 8.45 1.62 -4.25
N VAL A 124 8.46 2.87 -3.79
CA VAL A 124 8.16 3.21 -2.40
C VAL A 124 6.92 4.09 -2.36
N TYR A 125 5.96 3.67 -1.56
CA TYR A 125 4.72 4.40 -1.34
C TYR A 125 4.66 4.93 0.08
N HIS A 126 4.54 6.24 0.23
CA HIS A 126 4.33 6.87 1.53
C HIS A 126 2.83 6.99 1.80
N TYR A 127 2.35 6.32 2.84
CA TYR A 127 0.94 6.28 3.22
C TYR A 127 0.78 6.21 4.73
N HIS A 128 -0.02 7.09 5.34
CA HIS A 128 -0.34 7.16 6.77
C HIS A 128 0.88 7.07 7.73
N GLY A 129 2.01 7.67 7.32
CA GLY A 129 3.24 7.64 8.14
C GLY A 129 4.02 6.32 8.03
N VAL A 130 3.65 5.45 7.10
CA VAL A 130 4.37 4.22 6.76
C VAL A 130 4.98 4.36 5.36
N LEU A 131 6.23 3.96 5.19
CA LEU A 131 6.85 3.78 3.90
C LEU A 131 6.71 2.30 3.49
N ALA A 132 5.91 2.05 2.47
CA ALA A 132 5.72 0.74 1.87
C ALA A 132 6.77 0.53 0.78
N VAL A 133 7.85 -0.18 1.08
CA VAL A 133 8.87 -0.58 0.10
C VAL A 133 8.38 -1.83 -0.61
N ASN A 134 7.95 -1.67 -1.86
CA ASN A 134 7.42 -2.75 -2.68
C ASN A 134 8.38 -3.06 -3.82
N TRP A 135 9.07 -4.19 -3.74
CA TRP A 135 10.08 -4.58 -4.71
C TRP A 135 9.59 -5.65 -5.68
N ASP A 136 8.75 -6.54 -5.18
CA ASP A 136 8.16 -7.63 -5.96
C ASP A 136 6.83 -8.01 -5.29
N LYS A 137 6.00 -8.80 -5.98
CA LYS A 137 4.67 -9.23 -5.49
C LYS A 137 4.67 -9.84 -4.09
N ASN A 138 5.81 -10.41 -3.68
CA ASN A 138 5.96 -11.07 -2.37
C ASN A 138 6.89 -10.33 -1.39
N ARG A 139 7.52 -9.23 -1.83
CA ARG A 139 8.54 -8.50 -1.06
C ARG A 139 8.03 -7.11 -0.73
N LEU A 140 7.25 -7.04 0.32
CA LEU A 140 6.77 -5.80 0.91
C LEU A 140 7.42 -5.63 2.29
N VAL A 141 8.10 -4.50 2.47
CA VAL A 141 8.61 -4.05 3.76
C VAL A 141 7.85 -2.79 4.17
N ALA A 142 7.38 -2.77 5.40
CA ALA A 142 6.66 -1.64 5.98
C ALA A 142 7.59 -0.92 6.97
N ILE A 143 7.96 0.31 6.69
CA ILE A 143 8.80 1.13 7.57
C ILE A 143 7.93 2.18 8.26
N PRO A 144 7.63 2.00 9.55
CA PRO A 144 6.84 2.98 10.29
C PRO A 144 7.72 4.19 10.66
N LEU A 145 7.47 5.34 10.03
CA LEU A 145 8.25 6.57 10.29
C LEU A 145 8.09 7.06 11.73
N SER A 146 6.97 6.75 12.36
CA SER A 146 6.70 7.13 13.76
C SER A 146 7.60 6.42 14.79
N ARG A 147 8.31 5.38 14.40
CA ARG A 147 9.24 4.63 15.25
C ARG A 147 10.70 5.01 15.03
N LEU A 148 10.95 5.88 14.08
CA LEU A 148 12.26 6.44 13.80
C LEU A 148 12.35 7.83 14.45
N ASP A 149 13.55 8.24 14.83
CA ASP A 149 13.79 9.63 15.18
C ASP A 149 13.60 10.54 13.96
N GLU A 150 13.26 11.79 14.21
CA GLU A 150 12.90 12.74 13.14
C GLU A 150 14.06 12.96 12.15
N GLU A 151 15.29 12.95 12.63
CA GLU A 151 16.48 13.10 11.79
C GLU A 151 16.65 11.90 10.84
N THR A 152 16.57 10.67 11.36
CA THR A 152 16.65 9.43 10.57
C THR A 152 15.49 9.33 9.56
N ALA A 153 14.26 9.64 10.00
CA ALA A 153 13.09 9.63 9.11
C ALA A 153 13.23 10.65 7.96
N GLY A 154 13.75 11.85 8.25
CA GLY A 154 14.03 12.89 7.27
C GLY A 154 15.10 12.46 6.25
N LYS A 155 16.26 11.97 6.73
CA LYS A 155 17.34 11.47 5.87
C LYS A 155 16.89 10.29 5.01
N LEU A 156 16.21 9.31 5.59
CA LEU A 156 15.65 8.16 4.88
C LEU A 156 14.73 8.60 3.74
N THR A 157 13.79 9.49 4.04
CA THR A 157 12.85 10.00 3.05
C THR A 157 13.57 10.74 1.91
N ALA A 158 14.60 11.53 2.23
CA ALA A 158 15.40 12.25 1.24
C ALA A 158 16.19 11.29 0.33
N LEU A 159 16.87 10.29 0.91
CA LEU A 159 17.62 9.28 0.17
C LEU A 159 16.71 8.47 -0.76
N LEU A 160 15.56 8.00 -0.27
CA LEU A 160 14.61 7.26 -1.09
C LEU A 160 14.01 8.11 -2.22
N LYS A 161 13.73 9.39 -1.97
CA LYS A 161 13.27 10.30 -3.04
C LYS A 161 14.35 10.55 -4.09
N SER A 162 15.59 10.74 -3.66
CA SER A 162 16.73 10.96 -4.57
C SER A 162 17.01 9.73 -5.41
N GLY A 163 17.09 8.54 -4.78
CA GLY A 163 17.47 7.29 -5.47
C GLY A 163 16.36 6.71 -6.36
N LEU A 164 15.10 6.87 -5.98
CA LEU A 164 13.96 6.30 -6.71
C LEU A 164 13.29 7.28 -7.68
N GLY A 165 13.44 8.60 -7.48
CA GLY A 165 12.80 9.60 -8.31
C GLY A 165 11.28 9.44 -8.37
N GLU A 166 10.73 9.26 -9.59
CA GLU A 166 9.29 9.09 -9.82
C GLU A 166 8.68 7.82 -9.20
N ARG A 167 9.51 6.85 -8.79
CA ARG A 167 9.05 5.62 -8.13
C ARG A 167 8.84 5.79 -6.62
N TYR A 168 9.17 6.96 -6.08
CA TYR A 168 8.75 7.37 -4.75
C TYR A 168 7.45 8.18 -4.86
N GLU A 169 6.35 7.66 -4.34
CA GLU A 169 5.06 8.30 -4.44
C GLU A 169 4.38 8.45 -3.08
N THR A 170 3.71 9.59 -2.87
CA THR A 170 2.83 9.75 -1.72
C THR A 170 1.41 9.37 -2.12
N VAL A 171 0.87 8.35 -1.46
CA VAL A 171 -0.50 7.88 -1.67
C VAL A 171 -1.42 8.63 -0.72
N SER A 172 -2.40 9.35 -1.25
CA SER A 172 -3.40 10.07 -0.44
C SER A 172 -4.71 9.30 -0.35
N ASP A 173 -5.42 9.50 0.77
CA ASP A 173 -6.79 9.03 0.91
C ASP A 173 -7.73 9.91 0.09
N LYS A 174 -8.04 9.50 -1.13
CA LYS A 174 -8.99 10.24 -2.00
C LYS A 174 -10.40 10.34 -1.40
N ARG A 175 -10.71 9.62 -0.32
CA ARG A 175 -12.00 9.73 0.38
C ARG A 175 -12.26 11.11 0.97
N ASN A 176 -11.21 11.89 1.27
CA ASN A 176 -11.36 13.25 1.82
C ASN A 176 -11.53 14.33 0.75
N ALA A 177 -11.31 14.04 -0.52
CA ALA A 177 -11.51 15.01 -1.61
C ALA A 177 -12.99 15.20 -2.02
N GLY A 178 -13.88 14.24 -1.69
CA GLY A 178 -15.32 14.32 -1.97
C GLY A 178 -16.15 15.10 -0.95
N GLY A 179 -15.58 15.48 0.19
CA GLY A 179 -16.29 16.16 1.29
C GLY A 179 -16.52 17.67 1.11
N LEU A 180 -16.09 18.28 0.02
CA LEU A 180 -16.08 19.74 -0.17
C LEU A 180 -17.33 20.30 -0.91
N PHE A 181 -18.30 19.46 -1.28
CA PHE A 181 -19.50 19.92 -2.00
C PHE A 181 -20.69 20.33 -1.12
N PHE A 182 -20.61 20.20 0.20
CA PHE A 182 -21.63 20.74 1.10
C PHE A 182 -21.12 21.93 1.92
N ARG A 183 -20.67 22.98 1.24
CA ARG A 183 -20.50 24.28 1.88
C ARG A 183 -21.87 24.96 1.92
N LYS A 184 -22.56 24.79 3.04
CA LYS A 184 -23.81 25.47 3.40
C LYS A 184 -23.61 26.99 3.27
N LYS A 185 -24.29 27.64 2.31
CA LYS A 185 -24.45 29.08 2.28
C LYS A 185 -25.32 29.48 3.50
N SER A 186 -24.73 30.26 4.35
CA SER A 186 -25.44 31.14 5.29
C SER A 186 -25.32 32.55 4.80
#